data_a9fc0c8972b55e2f615addf09ba52a70
#
_entry.id   a9fc0c8972b55e2f615addf09ba52a70
#
_cell.length_a   1.000
_cell.length_b   1.000
_cell.length_c   1.000
_cell.angle_alpha   90.00
_cell.angle_beta   90.00
_cell.angle_gamma   90.00
#
_symmetry.space_group_name_H-M   'P 1'
#
loop_
_entity.id
_entity.type
_entity.pdbx_description
1 polymer ?
#
loop_
_entity_poly.entity_id
_entity_poly.type
_entity_poly.pdbx_seq_one_letter_code
_entity_poly.pdbx_strand_id
1 'polypeptide(L)'
;MLRWQTAGESHGEALVAMIEGLPAGVRISTDDIVSALARRRLGYGRGARMKFEQDKVRLLTGVRHGLTLGSPVAIEIANTEWPKWTEVMSADALDHDLPREGRNAPLSRPRPGHADLTGMRKYGFDDARPVLERSSARETASRVALGEVAKQFLDQAFGIRTVAHVVALGGVQTNPDLPLPTPDDLEALDASPVRTLDKEAEVRIIERINEAKKAADTLGGVIEVLAYGVPAGIGTYAESDRRLDAALASAIMGIQAFKGVEIGDGFLEASRPGSQAHDEIVVNADGRIDRLSNRAGGIEGGMSNGQVIRVRGAMKPIPSIPKALRTVDVLTGESAQAINQRSDSTAVPAASVVAEAMVRLTLAKYALDKFGGDSVAETRRNLESYLASWPEHMR
;
A
#
# COMPACT_ATOMS: atom_id res chain seq x y z
N MET A 1 2.52 4.35 21.39
CA MET A 1 1.79 4.65 20.10
C MET A 1 2.73 4.42 18.92
N LEU A 2 2.36 3.58 17.98
CA LEU A 2 3.16 3.30 16.77
C LEU A 2 3.07 4.48 15.80
N ARG A 3 4.24 4.95 15.32
CA ARG A 3 4.39 6.01 14.31
C ARG A 3 5.38 5.57 13.25
N TRP A 4 5.20 6.07 12.05
CA TRP A 4 6.14 5.81 10.97
C TRP A 4 6.27 7.02 10.04
N GLN A 5 7.42 7.12 9.38
CA GLN A 5 7.74 8.18 8.43
C GLN A 5 8.55 7.64 7.27
N THR A 6 8.44 8.31 6.12
CA THR A 6 9.26 8.05 4.94
C THR A 6 9.90 9.34 4.46
N ALA A 7 11.13 9.27 3.99
CA ALA A 7 11.86 10.38 3.40
C ALA A 7 12.59 9.91 2.14
N GLY A 8 13.12 10.87 1.38
CA GLY A 8 13.90 10.62 0.16
C GLY A 8 13.10 10.86 -1.12
N GLU A 9 13.81 11.07 -2.19
CA GLU A 9 13.37 11.40 -3.54
C GLU A 9 13.60 10.22 -4.48
N SER A 10 12.85 10.17 -5.59
CA SER A 10 12.91 9.06 -6.56
C SER A 10 14.32 8.83 -7.13
N HIS A 11 15.07 9.91 -7.35
CA HIS A 11 16.44 9.89 -7.87
C HIS A 11 17.46 10.46 -6.88
N GLY A 12 17.07 10.64 -5.60
CA GLY A 12 18.00 10.94 -4.51
C GLY A 12 18.90 9.75 -4.20
N GLU A 13 19.83 9.91 -3.24
CA GLU A 13 20.79 8.88 -2.85
C GLU A 13 20.12 7.60 -2.35
N ALA A 14 19.10 7.76 -1.48
CA ALA A 14 18.36 6.67 -0.89
C ALA A 14 16.94 7.11 -0.51
N LEU A 15 16.09 6.13 -0.30
CA LEU A 15 14.87 6.31 0.50
C LEU A 15 15.17 5.90 1.94
N VAL A 16 14.60 6.63 2.89
CA VAL A 16 14.68 6.34 4.31
C VAL A 16 13.28 6.08 4.84
N ALA A 17 13.15 5.02 5.61
CA ALA A 17 11.92 4.64 6.28
C ALA A 17 12.18 4.45 7.77
N MET A 18 11.32 4.98 8.62
CA MET A 18 11.46 4.86 10.06
C MET A 18 10.13 4.48 10.70
N ILE A 19 10.18 3.57 11.66
CA ILE A 19 9.05 3.17 12.50
C ILE A 19 9.47 3.14 13.97
N GLU A 20 8.66 3.73 14.84
CA GLU A 20 8.85 3.77 16.28
C GLU A 20 7.63 3.25 17.03
N GLY A 21 7.82 2.84 18.27
CA GLY A 21 6.76 2.32 19.14
C GLY A 21 6.44 0.85 18.90
N LEU A 22 7.31 0.11 18.18
CA LEU A 22 7.23 -1.34 18.09
C LEU A 22 7.77 -1.98 19.37
N PRO A 23 7.13 -3.06 19.87
CA PRO A 23 7.66 -3.84 20.97
C PRO A 23 9.02 -4.47 20.65
N ALA A 24 9.81 -4.70 21.69
CA ALA A 24 11.03 -5.51 21.60
C ALA A 24 10.71 -6.98 21.32
N GLY A 25 11.63 -7.66 20.64
CA GLY A 25 11.56 -9.11 20.39
C GLY A 25 10.80 -9.53 19.15
N VAL A 26 10.41 -8.60 18.26
CA VAL A 26 9.90 -8.95 16.93
C VAL A 26 11.06 -9.46 16.08
N ARG A 27 10.94 -10.67 15.54
CA ARG A 27 11.91 -11.24 14.60
C ARG A 27 11.75 -10.60 13.23
N ILE A 28 12.83 -10.04 12.72
CA ILE A 28 12.89 -9.41 11.40
C ILE A 28 14.32 -9.48 10.85
N SER A 29 14.46 -9.77 9.58
CA SER A 29 15.73 -9.76 8.86
C SER A 29 15.70 -8.78 7.68
N THR A 30 16.88 -8.46 7.15
CA THR A 30 17.00 -7.72 5.89
C THR A 30 16.39 -8.49 4.72
N ASP A 31 16.51 -9.82 4.72
CA ASP A 31 15.96 -10.69 3.65
C ASP A 31 14.43 -10.68 3.62
N ASP A 32 13.75 -10.56 4.77
CA ASP A 32 12.30 -10.40 4.82
C ASP A 32 11.87 -9.14 4.07
N ILE A 33 12.57 -8.03 4.32
CA ILE A 33 12.30 -6.73 3.68
C ILE A 33 12.61 -6.79 2.17
N VAL A 34 13.73 -7.38 1.79
CA VAL A 34 14.11 -7.56 0.37
C VAL A 34 13.07 -8.40 -0.37
N SER A 35 12.56 -9.46 0.25
CA SER A 35 11.51 -10.31 -0.30
C SER A 35 10.20 -9.55 -0.50
N ALA A 36 9.79 -8.73 0.47
CA ALA A 36 8.62 -7.87 0.34
C ALA A 36 8.76 -6.84 -0.80
N LEU A 37 9.94 -6.24 -0.94
CA LEU A 37 10.25 -5.32 -2.03
C LEU A 37 10.30 -6.02 -3.39
N ALA A 38 10.78 -7.28 -3.45
CA ALA A 38 10.74 -8.08 -4.66
C ALA A 38 9.30 -8.31 -5.13
N ARG A 39 8.37 -8.65 -4.23
CA ARG A 39 6.93 -8.78 -4.54
C ARG A 39 6.34 -7.51 -5.15
N ARG A 40 6.69 -6.32 -4.63
CA ARG A 40 6.24 -5.03 -5.16
C ARG A 40 6.67 -4.81 -6.62
N ARG A 41 7.74 -5.45 -7.08
CA ARG A 41 8.25 -5.32 -8.46
C ARG A 41 7.55 -6.25 -9.45
N LEU A 42 6.82 -7.25 -8.99
CA LEU A 42 6.07 -8.18 -9.83
C LEU A 42 4.92 -7.48 -10.57
N GLY A 43 4.43 -8.13 -11.60
CA GLY A 43 3.25 -7.73 -12.37
C GLY A 43 3.54 -7.51 -13.85
N TYR A 44 2.52 -7.81 -14.67
CA TYR A 44 2.52 -7.60 -16.11
C TYR A 44 2.26 -6.12 -16.44
N GLY A 45 2.79 -5.65 -17.57
CA GLY A 45 2.66 -4.25 -17.97
C GLY A 45 3.66 -3.29 -17.31
N ARG A 46 4.62 -3.83 -16.55
CA ARG A 46 5.70 -3.06 -15.91
C ARG A 46 6.77 -2.65 -16.91
N GLY A 47 7.33 -1.45 -16.74
CA GLY A 47 8.42 -0.93 -17.55
C GLY A 47 9.74 -1.68 -17.34
N ALA A 48 10.67 -1.52 -18.29
CA ALA A 48 11.98 -2.20 -18.27
C ALA A 48 12.81 -1.90 -16.99
N ARG A 49 12.62 -0.72 -16.38
CA ARG A 49 13.32 -0.32 -15.14
C ARG A 49 13.14 -1.33 -14.01
N MET A 50 11.93 -1.89 -13.87
CA MET A 50 11.61 -2.84 -12.80
C MET A 50 12.41 -4.15 -12.88
N LYS A 51 12.96 -4.49 -14.05
CA LYS A 51 13.78 -5.70 -14.24
C LYS A 51 15.21 -5.54 -13.72
N PHE A 52 15.70 -4.30 -13.66
CA PHE A 52 17.10 -3.99 -13.31
C PHE A 52 17.25 -3.33 -11.95
N GLU A 53 16.16 -2.82 -11.36
CA GLU A 53 16.20 -2.15 -10.08
C GLU A 53 16.26 -3.19 -8.95
N GLN A 54 17.45 -3.37 -8.39
CA GLN A 54 17.64 -4.16 -7.17
C GLN A 54 17.68 -3.21 -5.98
N ASP A 55 16.66 -3.29 -5.13
CA ASP A 55 16.61 -2.52 -3.89
C ASP A 55 17.68 -3.05 -2.91
N LYS A 56 18.73 -2.27 -2.70
CA LYS A 56 19.73 -2.57 -1.66
C LYS A 56 19.22 -2.01 -0.33
N VAL A 57 18.88 -2.91 0.58
CA VAL A 57 18.30 -2.59 1.88
C VAL A 57 19.36 -2.66 2.97
N ARG A 58 19.33 -1.71 3.88
CA ARG A 58 20.13 -1.73 5.12
C ARG A 58 19.23 -1.41 6.31
N LEU A 59 19.21 -2.30 7.29
CA LEU A 59 18.69 -2.00 8.62
C LEU A 59 19.75 -1.20 9.39
N LEU A 60 19.48 0.07 9.67
CA LEU A 60 20.44 0.97 10.27
C LEU A 60 20.39 0.95 11.81
N THR A 61 19.17 0.88 12.38
CA THR A 61 18.93 0.97 13.83
C THR A 61 17.74 0.08 14.24
N GLY A 62 17.59 -0.10 15.55
CA GLY A 62 16.40 -0.69 16.17
C GLY A 62 16.31 -2.21 16.12
N VAL A 63 17.26 -2.90 15.48
CA VAL A 63 17.31 -4.35 15.38
C VAL A 63 18.70 -4.86 15.74
N ARG A 64 18.78 -5.91 16.55
CA ARG A 64 20.02 -6.60 16.90
C ARG A 64 19.82 -8.08 16.87
N HIS A 65 20.70 -8.80 16.16
CA HIS A 65 20.60 -10.27 16.00
C HIS A 65 19.23 -10.74 15.55
N GLY A 66 18.59 -9.99 14.62
CA GLY A 66 17.28 -10.32 14.07
C GLY A 66 16.09 -10.02 14.97
N LEU A 67 16.28 -9.31 16.09
CA LEU A 67 15.21 -8.95 17.04
C LEU A 67 15.13 -7.43 17.20
N THR A 68 13.91 -6.88 17.22
CA THR A 68 13.67 -5.48 17.56
C THR A 68 14.04 -5.19 19.01
N LEU A 69 14.48 -3.97 19.27
CA LEU A 69 14.98 -3.53 20.59
C LEU A 69 13.95 -2.69 21.37
N GLY A 70 12.78 -2.39 20.81
CA GLY A 70 11.83 -1.41 21.35
C GLY A 70 12.20 0.03 21.01
N SER A 71 13.36 0.27 20.37
CA SER A 71 13.79 1.57 19.88
C SER A 71 13.38 1.76 18.40
N PRO A 72 13.47 3.01 17.86
CA PRO A 72 13.13 3.26 16.47
C PRO A 72 13.93 2.40 15.48
N VAL A 73 13.21 1.77 14.55
CA VAL A 73 13.80 1.00 13.45
C VAL A 73 13.92 1.92 12.23
N ALA A 74 15.14 2.14 11.75
CA ALA A 74 15.41 2.90 10.54
C ALA A 74 15.96 1.99 9.44
N ILE A 75 15.42 2.16 8.24
CA ILE A 75 15.73 1.37 7.05
C ILE A 75 16.16 2.32 5.94
N GLU A 76 17.27 2.03 5.31
CA GLU A 76 17.72 2.68 4.08
C GLU A 76 17.48 1.77 2.88
N ILE A 77 16.98 2.35 1.80
CA ILE A 77 16.81 1.68 0.50
C ILE A 77 17.58 2.50 -0.53
N ALA A 78 18.79 2.06 -0.86
CA ALA A 78 19.69 2.78 -1.75
C ALA A 78 19.14 2.87 -3.18
N ASN A 79 19.45 3.96 -3.87
CA ASN A 79 19.09 4.15 -5.27
C ASN A 79 20.28 3.81 -6.18
N THR A 80 20.14 2.76 -6.98
CA THR A 80 21.19 2.30 -7.89
C THR A 80 21.51 3.28 -9.01
N GLU A 81 20.60 4.22 -9.32
CA GLU A 81 20.83 5.27 -10.32
C GLU A 81 21.51 6.53 -9.74
N TRP A 82 21.67 6.63 -8.43
CA TRP A 82 22.27 7.79 -7.74
C TRP A 82 23.56 8.32 -8.38
N PRO A 83 24.52 7.50 -8.80
CA PRO A 83 25.76 8.01 -9.44
C PRO A 83 25.54 8.88 -10.69
N LYS A 84 24.34 8.81 -11.28
CA LYS A 84 23.97 9.62 -12.47
C LYS A 84 23.22 10.90 -12.09
N TRP A 85 22.90 11.10 -10.81
CA TRP A 85 22.01 12.15 -10.31
C TRP A 85 22.69 13.02 -9.23
N THR A 86 23.93 12.74 -8.85
CA THR A 86 24.65 13.37 -7.75
C THR A 86 24.64 14.91 -7.82
N GLU A 87 24.82 15.48 -9.00
CA GLU A 87 24.78 16.94 -9.18
C GLU A 87 23.34 17.46 -9.26
N VAL A 88 22.47 16.81 -10.09
CA VAL A 88 21.08 17.25 -10.31
C VAL A 88 20.26 17.22 -9.01
N MET A 89 20.56 16.29 -8.11
CA MET A 89 19.86 16.08 -6.83
C MET A 89 20.79 16.35 -5.63
N SER A 90 21.84 17.15 -5.82
CA SER A 90 22.73 17.53 -4.73
C SER A 90 21.95 18.22 -3.60
N ALA A 91 22.20 17.83 -2.37
CA ALA A 91 21.67 18.50 -1.19
C ALA A 91 22.42 19.83 -0.92
N ASP A 92 23.69 19.90 -1.32
CA ASP A 92 24.51 21.08 -1.17
C ASP A 92 24.44 21.98 -2.41
N ALA A 93 24.69 23.27 -2.19
CA ALA A 93 24.82 24.22 -3.30
C ALA A 93 26.06 23.84 -4.16
N LEU A 94 25.86 23.89 -5.46
CA LEU A 94 26.96 23.68 -6.39
C LEU A 94 27.74 24.99 -6.57
N ASP A 95 29.05 24.87 -6.78
CA ASP A 95 29.94 25.98 -7.06
C ASP A 95 29.97 26.42 -8.54
N HIS A 96 29.18 25.77 -9.36
CA HIS A 96 29.01 26.00 -10.79
C HIS A 96 27.55 25.80 -11.24
N ASP A 97 27.19 26.43 -12.35
CA ASP A 97 25.88 26.25 -12.97
C ASP A 97 25.83 24.95 -13.78
N LEU A 98 24.77 24.16 -13.60
CA LEU A 98 24.51 23.01 -14.44
C LEU A 98 23.87 23.43 -15.79
N PRO A 99 24.26 22.83 -16.91
CA PRO A 99 23.58 23.02 -18.18
C PRO A 99 22.08 22.66 -18.05
N ARG A 100 21.20 23.55 -18.51
CA ARG A 100 19.72 23.36 -18.45
C ARG A 100 19.22 22.41 -19.54
N GLU A 101 19.87 21.28 -19.70
CA GLU A 101 19.58 20.27 -20.70
C GLU A 101 19.64 18.84 -20.12
N GLY A 102 19.13 17.87 -20.86
CA GLY A 102 19.15 16.47 -20.44
C GLY A 102 18.41 16.24 -19.11
N ARG A 103 19.10 15.65 -18.14
CA ARG A 103 18.52 15.39 -16.80
C ARG A 103 18.29 16.66 -15.98
N ASN A 104 19.04 17.72 -16.24
CA ASN A 104 18.93 19.01 -15.56
C ASN A 104 17.96 19.98 -16.28
N ALA A 105 17.36 19.59 -17.39
CA ALA A 105 16.36 20.41 -18.06
C ALA A 105 15.16 20.68 -17.12
N PRO A 106 14.67 21.95 -17.03
CA PRO A 106 13.49 22.26 -16.25
C PRO A 106 12.26 21.47 -16.72
N LEU A 107 11.51 20.95 -15.79
CA LEU A 107 10.25 20.24 -16.05
C LEU A 107 9.09 21.24 -16.00
N SER A 108 8.99 22.08 -17.04
CA SER A 108 8.01 23.19 -17.13
C SER A 108 6.63 22.77 -17.66
N ARG A 109 6.48 21.53 -18.12
CA ARG A 109 5.23 21.00 -18.74
C ARG A 109 4.55 19.99 -17.82
N PRO A 110 3.73 20.43 -16.86
CA PRO A 110 3.13 19.56 -15.86
C PRO A 110 2.20 18.51 -16.49
N ARG A 111 2.24 17.30 -15.97
CA ARG A 111 1.40 16.19 -16.43
C ARG A 111 -0.02 16.32 -15.90
N PRO A 112 -1.05 16.23 -16.76
CA PRO A 112 -2.44 16.16 -16.31
C PRO A 112 -2.66 14.94 -15.40
N GLY A 113 -3.38 15.16 -14.28
CA GLY A 113 -3.65 14.10 -13.31
C GLY A 113 -2.51 13.74 -12.36
N HIS A 114 -1.35 14.40 -12.48
CA HIS A 114 -0.22 14.29 -11.55
C HIS A 114 -0.22 15.44 -10.51
N ALA A 115 0.66 15.36 -9.53
CA ALA A 115 0.84 16.41 -8.52
C ALA A 115 1.55 17.68 -9.06
N ASP A 116 2.15 17.60 -10.25
CA ASP A 116 3.09 18.59 -10.78
C ASP A 116 2.58 20.04 -10.65
N LEU A 117 1.53 20.42 -11.37
CA LEU A 117 1.04 21.80 -11.39
C LEU A 117 0.58 22.30 -10.03
N THR A 118 -0.17 21.47 -9.29
CA THR A 118 -0.67 21.83 -7.97
C THR A 118 0.45 21.98 -6.96
N GLY A 119 1.45 21.09 -7.02
CA GLY A 119 2.64 21.14 -6.16
C GLY A 119 3.49 22.38 -6.47
N MET A 120 3.76 22.66 -7.75
CA MET A 120 4.48 23.88 -8.17
C MET A 120 3.80 25.15 -7.61
N ARG A 121 2.48 25.27 -7.76
CA ARG A 121 1.72 26.42 -7.23
C ARG A 121 1.78 26.49 -5.70
N LYS A 122 1.65 25.35 -5.01
CA LYS A 122 1.63 25.30 -3.55
C LYS A 122 2.95 25.76 -2.93
N TYR A 123 4.07 25.34 -3.53
CA TYR A 123 5.40 25.55 -2.98
C TYR A 123 6.18 26.67 -3.68
N GLY A 124 5.61 27.31 -4.73
CA GLY A 124 6.25 28.38 -5.46
C GLY A 124 7.40 27.93 -6.37
N PHE A 125 7.33 26.70 -6.90
CA PHE A 125 8.34 26.19 -7.81
C PHE A 125 8.05 26.55 -9.26
N ASP A 126 9.07 26.89 -10.02
CA ASP A 126 9.05 27.09 -11.48
C ASP A 126 9.43 25.81 -12.26
N ASP A 127 9.88 24.76 -11.55
CA ASP A 127 10.22 23.42 -12.04
C ASP A 127 9.40 22.37 -11.29
N ALA A 128 8.81 21.43 -12.00
CA ALA A 128 8.05 20.34 -11.40
C ALA A 128 8.95 19.26 -10.74
N ARG A 129 10.27 19.32 -10.90
CA ARG A 129 11.19 18.30 -10.39
C ARG A 129 11.03 18.03 -8.89
N PRO A 130 11.05 19.01 -7.97
CA PRO A 130 10.90 18.74 -6.54
C PRO A 130 9.59 18.01 -6.22
N VAL A 131 8.51 18.36 -6.92
CA VAL A 131 7.21 17.71 -6.76
C VAL A 131 7.23 16.28 -7.29
N LEU A 132 7.78 16.08 -8.51
CA LEU A 132 7.89 14.78 -9.16
C LEU A 132 8.71 13.80 -8.34
N GLU A 133 9.85 14.23 -7.83
CA GLU A 133 10.78 13.39 -7.09
C GLU A 133 10.13 12.82 -5.82
N ARG A 134 9.43 13.65 -5.05
CA ARG A 134 8.79 13.19 -3.80
C ARG A 134 7.44 12.52 -4.02
N SER A 135 6.65 12.92 -5.03
CA SER A 135 5.33 12.31 -5.31
C SER A 135 5.42 11.02 -6.12
N SER A 136 6.62 10.61 -6.49
CA SER A 136 6.87 9.38 -7.25
C SER A 136 6.43 8.13 -6.49
N ALA A 137 5.89 7.14 -7.23
CA ALA A 137 5.56 5.83 -6.68
C ALA A 137 6.79 5.06 -6.13
N ARG A 138 8.03 5.52 -6.38
CA ARG A 138 9.26 4.99 -5.78
C ARG A 138 9.22 5.06 -4.25
N GLU A 139 8.61 6.11 -3.68
CA GLU A 139 8.42 6.30 -2.23
C GLU A 139 7.70 5.10 -1.59
N THR A 140 6.82 4.41 -2.31
CA THR A 140 6.09 3.26 -1.78
C THR A 140 6.99 2.07 -1.42
N ALA A 141 8.24 2.02 -1.87
CA ALA A 141 9.22 1.04 -1.41
C ALA A 141 9.46 1.18 0.10
N SER A 142 9.57 2.40 0.62
CA SER A 142 9.67 2.66 2.06
C SER A 142 8.45 2.16 2.83
N ARG A 143 7.24 2.36 2.29
CA ARG A 143 6.01 1.86 2.93
C ARG A 143 5.96 0.33 2.96
N VAL A 144 6.39 -0.33 1.88
CA VAL A 144 6.44 -1.80 1.83
C VAL A 144 7.48 -2.35 2.81
N ALA A 145 8.64 -1.71 2.93
CA ALA A 145 9.66 -2.09 3.92
C ALA A 145 9.12 -2.00 5.36
N LEU A 146 8.45 -0.90 5.71
CA LEU A 146 7.80 -0.73 7.03
C LEU A 146 6.61 -1.68 7.21
N GLY A 147 5.85 -1.94 6.14
CA GLY A 147 4.75 -2.90 6.14
C GLY A 147 5.20 -4.33 6.41
N GLU A 148 6.43 -4.70 6.02
CA GLU A 148 6.99 -6.01 6.37
C GLU A 148 7.35 -6.08 7.86
N VAL A 149 7.92 -5.01 8.43
CA VAL A 149 8.16 -4.95 9.89
C VAL A 149 6.84 -5.07 10.66
N ALA A 150 5.79 -4.37 10.22
CA ALA A 150 4.46 -4.47 10.82
C ALA A 150 3.85 -5.88 10.67
N LYS A 151 4.03 -6.54 9.51
CA LYS A 151 3.60 -7.93 9.29
C LYS A 151 4.23 -8.89 10.29
N GLN A 152 5.55 -8.80 10.48
CA GLN A 152 6.27 -9.65 11.41
C GLN A 152 5.76 -9.47 12.85
N PHE A 153 5.46 -8.24 13.24
CA PHE A 153 4.85 -7.97 14.53
C PHE A 153 3.43 -8.55 14.64
N LEU A 154 2.57 -8.31 13.65
CA LEU A 154 1.18 -8.77 13.65
C LEU A 154 1.08 -10.30 13.71
N ASP A 155 1.88 -10.98 12.90
CA ASP A 155 1.92 -12.45 12.89
C ASP A 155 2.43 -13.01 14.22
N GLN A 156 3.57 -12.50 14.71
CA GLN A 156 4.21 -13.03 15.92
C GLN A 156 3.45 -12.69 17.22
N ALA A 157 2.78 -11.55 17.31
CA ALA A 157 2.05 -11.15 18.51
C ALA A 157 0.60 -11.62 18.51
N PHE A 158 -0.06 -11.67 17.35
CA PHE A 158 -1.51 -11.86 17.25
C PHE A 158 -1.93 -13.03 16.34
N GLY A 159 -1.04 -13.57 15.51
CA GLY A 159 -1.40 -14.52 14.44
C GLY A 159 -2.16 -13.88 13.28
N ILE A 160 -2.13 -12.54 13.18
CA ILE A 160 -2.80 -11.82 12.08
C ILE A 160 -1.98 -11.98 10.82
N ARG A 161 -2.60 -12.50 9.76
CA ARG A 161 -2.01 -12.71 8.44
C ARG A 161 -2.80 -11.96 7.39
N THR A 162 -2.12 -11.42 6.38
CA THR A 162 -2.76 -10.65 5.30
C THR A 162 -2.42 -11.22 3.94
N VAL A 163 -3.30 -10.97 2.98
CA VAL A 163 -3.07 -11.22 1.56
C VAL A 163 -3.76 -10.14 0.74
N ALA A 164 -3.19 -9.77 -0.41
CA ALA A 164 -3.78 -8.80 -1.32
C ALA A 164 -3.83 -9.34 -2.74
N HIS A 165 -4.93 -9.04 -3.45
CA HIS A 165 -5.14 -9.46 -4.82
C HIS A 165 -5.80 -8.36 -5.66
N VAL A 166 -5.86 -8.57 -6.96
CA VAL A 166 -6.54 -7.69 -7.91
C VAL A 166 -7.93 -8.23 -8.17
N VAL A 167 -8.95 -7.40 -8.01
CA VAL A 167 -10.37 -7.74 -8.26
C VAL A 167 -10.91 -7.10 -9.55
N ALA A 168 -10.25 -6.07 -10.07
CA ALA A 168 -10.55 -5.52 -11.39
C ALA A 168 -9.33 -4.81 -11.98
N LEU A 169 -9.14 -4.89 -13.31
CA LEU A 169 -8.10 -4.13 -14.00
C LEU A 169 -8.55 -3.79 -15.42
N GLY A 170 -8.44 -2.50 -15.78
CA GLY A 170 -8.77 -2.01 -17.11
C GLY A 170 -10.24 -2.21 -17.53
N GLY A 171 -11.15 -2.32 -16.55
CA GLY A 171 -12.59 -2.60 -16.77
C GLY A 171 -12.94 -4.08 -16.77
N VAL A 172 -11.94 -4.98 -16.73
CA VAL A 172 -12.18 -6.44 -16.56
C VAL A 172 -12.28 -6.74 -15.07
N GLN A 173 -13.36 -7.36 -14.63
CA GLN A 173 -13.57 -7.81 -13.26
C GLN A 173 -13.27 -9.30 -13.13
N THR A 174 -12.77 -9.70 -11.95
CA THR A 174 -12.70 -11.10 -11.54
C THR A 174 -14.10 -11.63 -11.18
N ASN A 175 -14.29 -12.93 -11.20
CA ASN A 175 -15.53 -13.55 -10.78
C ASN A 175 -15.74 -13.36 -9.26
N PRO A 176 -16.78 -12.64 -8.81
CA PRO A 176 -17.02 -12.38 -7.39
C PRO A 176 -17.46 -13.62 -6.60
N ASP A 177 -17.88 -14.71 -7.28
CA ASP A 177 -18.35 -15.94 -6.65
C ASP A 177 -17.18 -16.89 -6.30
N LEU A 178 -15.96 -16.58 -6.72
CA LEU A 178 -14.78 -17.36 -6.33
C LEU A 178 -14.48 -17.18 -4.83
N PRO A 179 -13.97 -18.23 -4.17
CA PRO A 179 -13.50 -18.12 -2.79
C PRO A 179 -12.48 -17.00 -2.64
N LEU A 180 -12.57 -16.28 -1.52
CA LEU A 180 -11.57 -15.25 -1.18
C LEU A 180 -10.19 -15.89 -1.02
N PRO A 181 -9.13 -15.29 -1.58
CA PRO A 181 -7.77 -15.76 -1.33
C PRO A 181 -7.42 -15.75 0.16
N THR A 182 -6.71 -16.77 0.59
CA THR A 182 -6.16 -16.88 1.94
C THR A 182 -4.67 -16.53 1.95
N PRO A 183 -4.05 -16.28 3.11
CA PRO A 183 -2.60 -16.09 3.18
C PRO A 183 -1.77 -17.27 2.63
N ASP A 184 -2.35 -18.46 2.52
CA ASP A 184 -1.67 -19.64 1.98
C ASP A 184 -1.64 -19.63 0.44
N ASP A 185 -2.46 -18.79 -0.20
CA ASP A 185 -2.48 -18.59 -1.65
C ASP A 185 -1.44 -17.56 -2.14
N LEU A 186 -0.60 -17.05 -1.23
CA LEU A 186 0.34 -15.96 -1.53
C LEU A 186 1.29 -16.30 -2.69
N GLU A 187 1.83 -17.50 -2.72
CA GLU A 187 2.74 -17.96 -3.79
C GLU A 187 2.03 -17.99 -5.14
N ALA A 188 0.80 -18.49 -5.18
CA ALA A 188 -0.01 -18.53 -6.40
C ALA A 188 -0.37 -17.13 -6.92
N LEU A 189 -0.67 -16.19 -6.01
CA LEU A 189 -0.91 -14.80 -6.35
C LEU A 189 0.35 -14.08 -6.85
N ASP A 190 1.50 -14.32 -6.24
CA ASP A 190 2.78 -13.75 -6.68
C ASP A 190 3.23 -14.34 -8.03
N ALA A 191 2.87 -15.59 -8.34
CA ALA A 191 3.11 -16.23 -9.63
C ALA A 191 2.16 -15.71 -10.73
N SER A 192 0.99 -15.19 -10.38
CA SER A 192 0.05 -14.58 -11.35
C SER A 192 0.60 -13.23 -11.84
N PRO A 193 0.73 -13.03 -13.17
CA PRO A 193 1.21 -11.77 -13.75
C PRO A 193 0.36 -10.56 -13.35
N VAL A 194 -0.91 -10.77 -12.97
CA VAL A 194 -1.85 -9.70 -12.60
C VAL A 194 -2.41 -9.85 -11.18
N ARG A 195 -1.84 -10.77 -10.39
CA ARG A 195 -2.17 -11.02 -8.97
C ARG A 195 -3.63 -11.38 -8.75
N THR A 196 -4.14 -12.35 -9.50
CA THR A 196 -5.48 -12.93 -9.30
C THR A 196 -5.42 -14.45 -9.35
N LEU A 197 -6.31 -15.12 -8.62
CA LEU A 197 -6.52 -16.58 -8.71
C LEU A 197 -7.51 -16.95 -9.83
N ASP A 198 -8.27 -15.99 -10.34
CA ASP A 198 -9.20 -16.16 -11.47
C ASP A 198 -8.42 -16.25 -12.79
N LYS A 199 -8.23 -17.48 -13.28
CA LYS A 199 -7.44 -17.73 -14.50
C LYS A 199 -8.12 -17.23 -15.77
N GLU A 200 -9.45 -17.18 -15.81
CA GLU A 200 -10.18 -16.62 -16.95
C GLU A 200 -10.06 -15.09 -16.99
N ALA A 201 -10.20 -14.43 -15.84
CA ALA A 201 -9.98 -13.00 -15.75
C ALA A 201 -8.51 -12.64 -16.01
N GLU A 202 -7.54 -13.46 -15.55
CA GLU A 202 -6.10 -13.25 -15.81
C GLU A 202 -5.82 -13.10 -17.31
N VAL A 203 -6.34 -14.00 -18.13
CA VAL A 203 -6.17 -13.95 -19.60
C VAL A 203 -6.75 -12.66 -20.17
N ARG A 204 -8.00 -12.35 -19.85
CA ARG A 204 -8.69 -11.13 -20.34
C ARG A 204 -8.00 -9.84 -19.88
N ILE A 205 -7.49 -9.80 -18.65
CA ILE A 205 -6.76 -8.65 -18.11
C ILE A 205 -5.43 -8.47 -18.88
N ILE A 206 -4.69 -9.54 -19.17
CA ILE A 206 -3.46 -9.47 -19.95
C ILE A 206 -3.73 -8.96 -21.36
N GLU A 207 -4.78 -9.43 -22.03
CA GLU A 207 -5.22 -8.93 -23.33
C GLU A 207 -5.51 -7.43 -23.27
N ARG A 208 -6.25 -6.98 -22.26
CA ARG A 208 -6.61 -5.57 -22.05
C ARG A 208 -5.37 -4.69 -21.81
N ILE A 209 -4.37 -5.18 -21.07
CA ILE A 209 -3.09 -4.48 -20.87
C ILE A 209 -2.34 -4.36 -22.22
N ASN A 210 -2.34 -5.42 -23.03
CA ASN A 210 -1.69 -5.39 -24.35
C ASN A 210 -2.35 -4.41 -25.31
N GLU A 211 -3.68 -4.30 -25.30
CA GLU A 211 -4.43 -3.30 -26.07
C GLU A 211 -4.05 -1.88 -25.64
N ALA A 212 -4.05 -1.61 -24.32
CA ALA A 212 -3.65 -0.31 -23.80
C ALA A 212 -2.21 0.06 -24.19
N LYS A 213 -1.28 -0.91 -24.09
CA LYS A 213 0.12 -0.72 -24.50
C LYS A 213 0.24 -0.38 -25.99
N LYS A 214 -0.52 -1.06 -26.86
CA LYS A 214 -0.57 -0.75 -28.30
C LYS A 214 -1.16 0.64 -28.58
N ALA A 215 -2.14 1.06 -27.77
CA ALA A 215 -2.77 2.39 -27.86
C ALA A 215 -1.92 3.50 -27.20
N ALA A 216 -0.73 3.18 -26.67
CA ALA A 216 0.13 4.09 -25.90
C ALA A 216 -0.60 4.72 -24.69
N ASP A 217 -1.40 3.93 -23.97
CA ASP A 217 -2.27 4.35 -22.87
C ASP A 217 -1.99 3.56 -21.58
N THR A 218 -2.65 3.94 -20.49
CA THR A 218 -2.48 3.33 -19.16
C THR A 218 -3.83 2.90 -18.57
N LEU A 219 -3.80 1.90 -17.69
CA LEU A 219 -4.97 1.31 -17.06
C LEU A 219 -4.91 1.42 -15.54
N GLY A 220 -6.06 1.72 -14.94
CA GLY A 220 -6.32 1.61 -13.52
C GLY A 220 -7.03 0.29 -13.18
N GLY A 221 -7.39 0.13 -11.90
CA GLY A 221 -8.11 -1.05 -11.43
C GLY A 221 -8.44 -0.98 -9.96
N VAL A 222 -8.91 -2.09 -9.43
CA VAL A 222 -9.32 -2.25 -8.04
C VAL A 222 -8.55 -3.41 -7.43
N ILE A 223 -8.01 -3.16 -6.24
CA ILE A 223 -7.37 -4.19 -5.41
C ILE A 223 -8.22 -4.47 -4.18
N GLU A 224 -8.05 -5.65 -3.60
CA GLU A 224 -8.61 -5.99 -2.29
C GLU A 224 -7.50 -6.52 -1.39
N VAL A 225 -7.51 -6.07 -0.14
CA VAL A 225 -6.65 -6.58 0.94
C VAL A 225 -7.53 -7.29 1.95
N LEU A 226 -7.14 -8.51 2.31
CA LEU A 226 -7.79 -9.36 3.28
C LEU A 226 -6.89 -9.54 4.49
N ALA A 227 -7.43 -9.35 5.71
CA ALA A 227 -6.72 -9.61 6.95
C ALA A 227 -7.46 -10.66 7.77
N TYR A 228 -6.76 -11.76 8.04
CA TYR A 228 -7.24 -12.93 8.75
C TYR A 228 -6.71 -12.95 10.18
N GLY A 229 -7.49 -13.53 11.10
CA GLY A 229 -7.09 -13.69 12.50
C GLY A 229 -7.12 -12.39 13.31
N VAL A 230 -7.80 -11.36 12.82
CA VAL A 230 -7.94 -10.10 13.55
C VAL A 230 -8.92 -10.30 14.70
N PRO A 231 -8.49 -10.16 15.98
CA PRO A 231 -9.40 -10.32 17.12
C PRO A 231 -10.47 -9.23 17.10
N ALA A 232 -11.67 -9.56 17.57
CA ALA A 232 -12.74 -8.57 17.69
C ALA A 232 -12.39 -7.49 18.73
N GLY A 233 -12.83 -6.24 18.48
CA GLY A 233 -12.68 -5.13 19.40
C GLY A 233 -11.45 -4.23 19.15
N ILE A 234 -10.75 -4.36 18.03
CA ILE A 234 -9.75 -3.38 17.58
C ILE A 234 -10.48 -2.20 16.93
N GLY A 235 -10.12 -0.97 17.31
CA GLY A 235 -10.85 0.24 16.96
C GLY A 235 -11.88 0.62 18.03
N THR A 236 -12.74 1.60 17.74
CA THR A 236 -13.78 2.04 18.67
C THR A 236 -14.99 2.66 17.95
N TYR A 237 -16.16 2.56 18.55
CA TYR A 237 -17.35 3.29 18.12
C TYR A 237 -17.46 4.68 18.78
N ALA A 238 -16.70 4.90 19.85
CA ALA A 238 -16.87 6.08 20.71
C ALA A 238 -16.38 7.38 20.06
N GLU A 239 -15.32 7.31 19.25
CA GLU A 239 -14.65 8.47 18.64
C GLU A 239 -14.39 8.23 17.15
N SER A 240 -14.80 9.17 16.32
CA SER A 240 -14.73 9.02 14.85
C SER A 240 -13.32 8.89 14.29
N ASP A 241 -12.34 9.57 14.90
CA ASP A 241 -10.91 9.54 14.50
C ASP A 241 -10.18 8.28 14.98
N ARG A 242 -10.82 7.47 15.82
CA ARG A 242 -10.30 6.19 16.32
C ARG A 242 -11.03 4.97 15.75
N ARG A 243 -11.92 5.17 14.79
CA ARG A 243 -12.58 4.10 14.05
C ARG A 243 -11.59 3.39 13.13
N LEU A 244 -11.62 2.06 13.16
CA LEU A 244 -10.70 1.24 12.34
C LEU A 244 -11.00 1.37 10.83
N ASP A 245 -12.27 1.41 10.43
CA ASP A 245 -12.69 1.61 9.03
C ASP A 245 -12.19 2.96 8.49
N ALA A 246 -12.35 4.04 9.26
CA ALA A 246 -11.87 5.37 8.89
C ALA A 246 -10.33 5.40 8.73
N ALA A 247 -9.60 4.74 9.63
CA ALA A 247 -8.15 4.67 9.58
C ALA A 247 -7.66 3.86 8.37
N LEU A 248 -8.27 2.71 8.08
CA LEU A 248 -7.96 1.89 6.91
C LEU A 248 -8.28 2.63 5.61
N ALA A 249 -9.43 3.32 5.55
CA ALA A 249 -9.79 4.14 4.39
C ALA A 249 -8.77 5.27 4.17
N SER A 250 -8.35 5.97 5.21
CA SER A 250 -7.31 7.01 5.15
C SER A 250 -5.96 6.44 4.68
N ALA A 251 -5.57 5.28 5.18
CA ALA A 251 -4.30 4.63 4.82
C ALA A 251 -4.26 4.26 3.32
N ILE A 252 -5.33 3.68 2.79
CA ILE A 252 -5.44 3.32 1.36
C ILE A 252 -5.56 4.57 0.49
N MET A 253 -6.40 5.56 0.87
CA MET A 253 -6.53 6.81 0.12
C MET A 253 -5.22 7.62 0.09
N GLY A 254 -4.35 7.45 1.08
CA GLY A 254 -3.02 8.06 1.15
C GLY A 254 -1.97 7.42 0.22
N ILE A 255 -2.31 6.39 -0.55
CA ILE A 255 -1.43 5.80 -1.57
C ILE A 255 -1.59 6.60 -2.87
N GLN A 256 -0.49 6.82 -3.60
CA GLN A 256 -0.51 7.53 -4.87
C GLN A 256 -1.50 6.90 -5.85
N ALA A 257 -2.24 7.73 -6.57
CA ALA A 257 -3.25 7.37 -7.58
C ALA A 257 -4.53 6.69 -7.07
N PHE A 258 -4.69 6.41 -5.78
CA PHE A 258 -5.96 5.92 -5.26
C PHE A 258 -7.01 7.03 -5.23
N LYS A 259 -8.25 6.69 -5.60
CA LYS A 259 -9.39 7.61 -5.75
C LYS A 259 -10.67 7.13 -5.09
N GLY A 260 -10.70 5.90 -4.59
CA GLY A 260 -11.83 5.33 -3.89
C GLY A 260 -11.40 4.23 -2.93
N VAL A 261 -12.17 4.04 -1.87
CA VAL A 261 -11.99 2.98 -0.87
C VAL A 261 -13.35 2.40 -0.51
N GLU A 262 -13.41 1.10 -0.32
CA GLU A 262 -14.57 0.37 0.22
C GLU A 262 -14.14 -0.52 1.36
N ILE A 263 -14.98 -0.64 2.38
CA ILE A 263 -14.87 -1.65 3.44
C ILE A 263 -15.99 -2.67 3.21
N GLY A 264 -15.64 -3.94 3.13
CA GLY A 264 -16.60 -5.01 2.82
C GLY A 264 -17.23 -4.82 1.44
N ASP A 265 -18.57 -4.92 1.38
CA ASP A 265 -19.34 -4.75 0.15
C ASP A 265 -19.57 -3.27 -0.24
N GLY A 266 -19.21 -2.32 0.64
CA GLY A 266 -19.15 -0.89 0.37
C GLY A 266 -20.36 -0.33 -0.38
N PHE A 267 -20.16 0.13 -1.63
CA PHE A 267 -21.24 0.69 -2.44
C PHE A 267 -22.33 -0.31 -2.83
N LEU A 268 -21.99 -1.60 -2.94
CA LEU A 268 -22.98 -2.64 -3.21
C LEU A 268 -23.94 -2.80 -2.04
N GLU A 269 -23.45 -2.70 -0.80
CA GLU A 269 -24.29 -2.77 0.40
C GLU A 269 -25.34 -1.64 0.44
N ALA A 270 -24.94 -0.42 0.03
CA ALA A 270 -25.84 0.72 -0.05
C ALA A 270 -27.00 0.54 -1.04
N SER A 271 -26.90 -0.38 -1.98
CA SER A 271 -27.97 -0.71 -2.96
C SER A 271 -28.96 -1.76 -2.46
N ARG A 272 -28.69 -2.43 -1.33
CA ARG A 272 -29.50 -3.51 -0.77
C ARG A 272 -30.55 -2.99 0.22
N PRO A 273 -31.73 -3.65 0.31
CA PRO A 273 -32.59 -3.49 1.48
C PRO A 273 -31.88 -3.91 2.76
N GLY A 274 -32.17 -3.26 3.90
CA GLY A 274 -31.46 -3.53 5.17
C GLY A 274 -31.46 -5.00 5.58
N SER A 275 -32.55 -5.73 5.38
CA SER A 275 -32.64 -7.18 5.65
C SER A 275 -31.71 -8.05 4.79
N GLN A 276 -31.17 -7.50 3.70
CA GLN A 276 -30.23 -8.20 2.80
C GLN A 276 -28.81 -7.62 2.89
N ALA A 277 -28.67 -6.46 3.52
CA ALA A 277 -27.37 -5.78 3.70
C ALA A 277 -26.63 -6.29 4.93
N HIS A 278 -27.32 -6.43 6.06
CA HIS A 278 -26.68 -6.75 7.34
C HIS A 278 -26.37 -8.23 7.51
N ASP A 279 -25.26 -8.51 8.17
CA ASP A 279 -24.81 -9.87 8.48
C ASP A 279 -25.55 -10.41 9.71
N GLU A 280 -26.40 -11.43 9.51
CA GLU A 280 -27.15 -12.04 10.60
C GLU A 280 -26.21 -12.71 11.61
N ILE A 281 -26.48 -12.50 12.90
CA ILE A 281 -25.73 -13.08 14.01
C ILE A 281 -26.41 -14.39 14.42
N VAL A 282 -25.65 -15.47 14.46
CA VAL A 282 -26.15 -16.81 14.72
C VAL A 282 -25.26 -17.55 15.74
N VAL A 283 -25.77 -18.65 16.27
CA VAL A 283 -24.95 -19.62 16.99
C VAL A 283 -24.54 -20.71 16.01
N ASN A 284 -23.25 -20.91 15.80
CA ASN A 284 -22.73 -21.92 14.89
C ASN A 284 -22.81 -23.35 15.50
N ALA A 285 -22.38 -24.36 14.74
CA ALA A 285 -22.42 -25.75 15.16
C ALA A 285 -21.59 -26.06 16.42
N ASP A 286 -20.59 -25.24 16.72
CA ASP A 286 -19.73 -25.37 17.91
C ASP A 286 -20.31 -24.62 19.12
N GLY A 287 -21.51 -24.05 19.01
CA GLY A 287 -22.16 -23.29 20.10
C GLY A 287 -21.60 -21.87 20.27
N ARG A 288 -20.84 -21.35 19.30
CA ARG A 288 -20.23 -20.03 19.32
C ARG A 288 -21.04 -19.03 18.52
N ILE A 289 -20.99 -17.76 18.92
CA ILE A 289 -21.58 -16.65 18.19
C ILE A 289 -20.75 -16.40 16.91
N ASP A 290 -21.42 -16.37 15.78
CA ASP A 290 -20.84 -16.17 14.46
C ASP A 290 -21.78 -15.36 13.55
N ARG A 291 -21.39 -15.10 12.32
CA ARG A 291 -22.19 -14.41 11.30
C ARG A 291 -22.37 -15.28 10.06
N LEU A 292 -23.57 -15.21 9.46
CA LEU A 292 -23.88 -15.95 8.23
C LEU A 292 -23.18 -15.41 6.98
N SER A 293 -22.74 -14.15 7.02
CA SER A 293 -22.07 -13.49 5.90
C SER A 293 -21.05 -12.47 6.44
N ASN A 294 -20.24 -11.89 5.56
CA ASN A 294 -19.25 -10.86 5.90
C ASN A 294 -19.32 -9.67 4.93
N ARG A 295 -20.53 -9.09 4.78
CA ARG A 295 -20.77 -7.94 3.92
C ARG A 295 -20.17 -6.67 4.52
N ALA A 296 -20.25 -6.54 5.84
CA ALA A 296 -19.59 -5.47 6.59
C ALA A 296 -18.04 -5.48 6.50
N GLY A 297 -17.46 -6.54 5.91
CA GLY A 297 -16.02 -6.64 5.71
C GLY A 297 -15.20 -6.71 7.00
N GLY A 298 -15.71 -7.42 8.02
CA GLY A 298 -15.02 -7.65 9.29
C GLY A 298 -15.03 -6.47 10.25
N ILE A 299 -15.77 -5.39 9.94
CA ILE A 299 -15.79 -4.17 10.76
C ILE A 299 -17.24 -3.71 10.97
N GLU A 300 -17.64 -3.59 12.22
CA GLU A 300 -18.94 -3.06 12.63
C GLU A 300 -18.75 -1.93 13.63
N GLY A 301 -19.43 -0.81 13.40
CA GLY A 301 -19.36 0.36 14.27
C GLY A 301 -17.93 0.92 14.44
N GLY A 302 -17.03 0.69 13.46
CA GLY A 302 -15.62 1.12 13.54
C GLY A 302 -14.70 0.19 14.33
N MET A 303 -15.16 -1.02 14.68
CA MET A 303 -14.40 -2.03 15.40
C MET A 303 -14.34 -3.32 14.59
N SER A 304 -13.20 -4.03 14.67
CA SER A 304 -13.12 -5.40 14.15
C SER A 304 -14.12 -6.31 14.90
N ASN A 305 -14.75 -7.21 14.15
CA ASN A 305 -15.80 -8.11 14.68
C ASN A 305 -15.37 -9.59 14.73
N GLY A 306 -14.10 -9.89 14.44
CA GLY A 306 -13.56 -11.25 14.40
C GLY A 306 -13.61 -11.94 13.03
N GLN A 307 -14.39 -11.41 12.09
CA GLN A 307 -14.42 -11.86 10.71
C GLN A 307 -13.22 -11.33 9.91
N VAL A 308 -13.02 -11.86 8.69
CA VAL A 308 -11.99 -11.38 7.78
C VAL A 308 -12.20 -9.89 7.46
N ILE A 309 -11.21 -9.06 7.74
CA ILE A 309 -11.26 -7.66 7.30
C ILE A 309 -11.03 -7.58 5.80
N ARG A 310 -11.94 -6.90 5.09
CA ARG A 310 -11.93 -6.72 3.64
C ARG A 310 -11.86 -5.22 3.31
N VAL A 311 -10.76 -4.81 2.66
CA VAL A 311 -10.55 -3.41 2.26
C VAL A 311 -10.24 -3.36 0.77
N ARG A 312 -11.06 -2.65 -0.02
CA ARG A 312 -10.82 -2.42 -1.44
C ARG A 312 -10.32 -1.02 -1.69
N GLY A 313 -9.47 -0.89 -2.71
CA GLY A 313 -8.99 0.39 -3.16
C GLY A 313 -9.02 0.53 -4.67
N ALA A 314 -9.61 1.63 -5.16
CA ALA A 314 -9.69 1.95 -6.58
C ALA A 314 -8.55 2.88 -6.99
N MET A 315 -7.68 2.41 -7.88
CA MET A 315 -6.54 3.13 -8.42
C MET A 315 -6.86 3.65 -9.83
N LYS A 316 -6.72 4.96 -10.05
CA LYS A 316 -6.82 5.55 -11.40
C LYS A 316 -5.64 5.13 -12.27
N PRO A 317 -5.74 5.24 -13.61
CA PRO A 317 -4.61 5.05 -14.53
C PRO A 317 -3.42 5.94 -14.18
N ILE A 318 -2.21 5.48 -14.47
CA ILE A 318 -0.98 6.23 -14.24
C ILE A 318 -0.99 7.49 -15.12
N PRO A 319 -0.71 8.68 -14.57
CA PRO A 319 -0.79 9.95 -15.32
C PRO A 319 0.38 10.18 -16.30
N SER A 320 1.45 9.40 -16.22
CA SER A 320 2.52 9.43 -17.24
C SER A 320 2.11 8.54 -18.41
N ILE A 321 1.43 9.15 -19.40
CA ILE A 321 0.84 8.45 -20.54
C ILE A 321 1.72 8.65 -21.77
N PRO A 322 2.16 7.59 -22.48
CA PRO A 322 2.95 7.74 -23.72
C PRO A 322 2.22 8.56 -24.79
N LYS A 323 0.89 8.41 -24.92
CA LYS A 323 0.03 9.30 -25.70
C LYS A 323 -0.12 10.62 -24.96
N ALA A 324 0.77 11.58 -25.25
CA ALA A 324 0.85 12.85 -24.51
C ALA A 324 -0.47 13.62 -24.53
N LEU A 325 -0.94 14.02 -23.36
CA LEU A 325 -2.11 14.89 -23.19
C LEU A 325 -1.70 16.36 -23.33
N ARG A 326 -2.67 17.23 -23.64
CA ARG A 326 -2.46 18.67 -23.68
C ARG A 326 -2.14 19.23 -22.30
N THR A 327 -1.21 20.16 -22.24
CA THR A 327 -0.81 20.90 -21.05
C THR A 327 -0.41 22.33 -21.43
N VAL A 328 0.23 23.03 -20.52
CA VAL A 328 0.84 24.34 -20.75
C VAL A 328 2.31 24.29 -20.34
N ASP A 329 3.14 25.07 -21.00
CA ASP A 329 4.48 25.36 -20.49
C ASP A 329 4.35 26.49 -19.46
N VAL A 330 4.64 26.22 -18.20
CA VAL A 330 4.41 27.19 -17.11
C VAL A 330 5.41 28.35 -17.11
N LEU A 331 6.53 28.24 -17.84
CA LEU A 331 7.51 29.31 -17.98
C LEU A 331 7.09 30.33 -19.06
N THR A 332 6.43 29.87 -20.13
CA THR A 332 6.03 30.73 -21.25
C THR A 332 4.53 31.05 -21.26
N GLY A 333 3.70 30.25 -20.59
CA GLY A 333 2.23 30.34 -20.65
C GLY A 333 1.63 29.75 -21.93
N GLU A 334 2.42 29.17 -22.79
CA GLU A 334 1.98 28.62 -24.09
C GLU A 334 1.40 27.21 -23.96
N SER A 335 0.48 26.89 -24.88
CA SER A 335 -0.04 25.53 -25.01
C SER A 335 1.08 24.54 -25.40
N ALA A 336 1.12 23.39 -24.72
CA ALA A 336 2.15 22.38 -24.91
C ALA A 336 1.60 20.95 -24.83
N GLN A 337 2.44 19.98 -25.12
CA GLN A 337 2.21 18.57 -24.83
C GLN A 337 2.90 18.20 -23.52
N ALA A 338 2.22 17.38 -22.70
CA ALA A 338 2.76 16.93 -21.43
C ALA A 338 4.07 16.13 -21.62
N ILE A 339 4.93 16.20 -20.62
CA ILE A 339 6.19 15.44 -20.62
C ILE A 339 5.88 13.95 -20.67
N ASN A 340 6.41 13.25 -21.67
CA ASN A 340 6.38 11.80 -21.72
C ASN A 340 7.56 11.26 -20.90
N GLN A 341 7.26 10.62 -19.79
CA GLN A 341 8.24 9.83 -19.05
C GLN A 341 7.95 8.35 -19.26
N ARG A 342 8.98 7.51 -19.27
CA ARG A 342 8.82 6.06 -19.31
C ARG A 342 7.93 5.63 -18.15
N SER A 343 6.82 4.99 -18.47
CA SER A 343 5.86 4.52 -17.47
C SER A 343 5.42 3.09 -17.75
N ASP A 344 4.90 2.48 -16.70
CA ASP A 344 4.20 1.21 -16.79
C ASP A 344 2.85 1.41 -17.53
N SER A 345 2.34 0.38 -18.20
CA SER A 345 0.95 0.42 -18.73
C SER A 345 -0.08 0.30 -17.60
N THR A 346 0.29 -0.32 -16.49
CA THR A 346 -0.50 -0.38 -15.25
C THR A 346 0.41 -0.60 -14.06
N ALA A 347 0.01 -0.10 -12.88
CA ALA A 347 0.68 -0.36 -11.60
C ALA A 347 -0.24 -1.09 -10.59
N VAL A 348 -1.43 -1.53 -11.02
CA VAL A 348 -2.44 -2.14 -10.13
C VAL A 348 -1.90 -3.36 -9.38
N PRO A 349 -1.19 -4.33 -10.02
CA PRO A 349 -0.62 -5.46 -9.28
C PRO A 349 0.36 -5.04 -8.19
N ALA A 350 1.25 -4.08 -8.46
CA ALA A 350 2.18 -3.54 -7.47
C ALA A 350 1.46 -2.76 -6.36
N ALA A 351 0.39 -2.03 -6.71
CA ALA A 351 -0.41 -1.26 -5.77
C ALA A 351 -1.10 -2.15 -4.73
N SER A 352 -1.43 -3.42 -5.07
CA SER A 352 -1.98 -4.36 -4.09
C SER A 352 -0.99 -4.68 -2.97
N VAL A 353 0.31 -4.84 -3.30
CA VAL A 353 1.37 -5.06 -2.31
C VAL A 353 1.59 -3.82 -1.42
N VAL A 354 1.50 -2.62 -2.00
CA VAL A 354 1.57 -1.37 -1.24
C VAL A 354 0.36 -1.22 -0.32
N ALA A 355 -0.83 -1.51 -0.81
CA ALA A 355 -2.06 -1.46 -0.01
C ALA A 355 -2.02 -2.46 1.15
N GLU A 356 -1.52 -3.67 0.91
CA GLU A 356 -1.31 -4.68 1.95
C GLU A 356 -0.38 -4.15 3.05
N ALA A 357 0.72 -3.49 2.69
CA ALA A 357 1.64 -2.86 3.64
C ALA A 357 0.95 -1.76 4.48
N MET A 358 0.11 -0.94 3.86
CA MET A 358 -0.62 0.13 4.55
C MET A 358 -1.68 -0.42 5.52
N VAL A 359 -2.38 -1.50 5.15
CA VAL A 359 -3.31 -2.20 6.05
C VAL A 359 -2.56 -2.78 7.24
N ARG A 360 -1.41 -3.42 7.03
CA ARG A 360 -0.55 -3.96 8.10
C ARG A 360 -0.10 -2.88 9.09
N LEU A 361 0.38 -1.75 8.60
CA LEU A 361 0.81 -0.62 9.44
C LEU A 361 -0.36 -0.07 10.27
N THR A 362 -1.55 0.02 9.67
CA THR A 362 -2.76 0.48 10.36
C THR A 362 -3.19 -0.52 11.44
N LEU A 363 -3.27 -1.80 11.10
CA LEU A 363 -3.64 -2.85 12.06
C LEU A 363 -2.62 -2.94 13.20
N ALA A 364 -1.32 -2.86 12.93
CA ALA A 364 -0.28 -2.87 13.96
C ALA A 364 -0.44 -1.71 14.95
N LYS A 365 -0.73 -0.50 14.44
CA LYS A 365 -1.00 0.67 15.27
C LYS A 365 -2.21 0.45 16.19
N TYR A 366 -3.34 0.04 15.61
CA TYR A 366 -4.58 -0.12 16.36
C TYR A 366 -4.56 -1.32 17.31
N ALA A 367 -3.85 -2.40 16.96
CA ALA A 367 -3.62 -3.53 17.85
C ALA A 367 -2.76 -3.13 19.07
N LEU A 368 -1.71 -2.33 18.86
CA LEU A 368 -0.91 -1.79 19.97
C LEU A 368 -1.69 -0.78 20.81
N ASP A 369 -2.54 0.04 20.22
CA ASP A 369 -3.42 0.96 21.00
C ASP A 369 -4.39 0.18 21.88
N LYS A 370 -4.84 -1.01 21.47
CA LYS A 370 -5.74 -1.88 22.21
C LYS A 370 -5.03 -2.70 23.28
N PHE A 371 -3.93 -3.37 22.92
CA PHE A 371 -3.30 -4.39 23.76
C PHE A 371 -2.02 -3.92 24.45
N GLY A 372 -1.35 -2.88 23.90
CA GLY A 372 -0.11 -2.35 24.47
C GLY A 372 1.03 -3.37 24.50
N GLY A 373 1.98 -3.15 25.39
CA GLY A 373 3.13 -3.99 25.65
C GLY A 373 4.43 -3.47 25.08
N ASP A 374 5.52 -3.59 25.88
CA ASP A 374 6.87 -3.20 25.48
C ASP A 374 7.65 -4.38 24.87
N SER A 375 7.08 -5.58 24.91
CA SER A 375 7.63 -6.79 24.28
C SER A 375 6.53 -7.61 23.60
N VAL A 376 6.91 -8.41 22.59
CA VAL A 376 5.99 -9.35 21.92
C VAL A 376 5.31 -10.29 22.90
N ALA A 377 6.04 -10.78 23.91
CA ALA A 377 5.50 -11.68 24.93
C ALA A 377 4.44 -10.99 25.79
N GLU A 378 4.66 -9.73 26.13
CA GLU A 378 3.70 -8.94 26.92
C GLU A 378 2.44 -8.64 26.09
N THR A 379 2.59 -8.20 24.85
CA THR A 379 1.46 -7.96 23.94
C THR A 379 0.60 -9.21 23.76
N ARG A 380 1.25 -10.38 23.57
CA ARG A 380 0.56 -11.66 23.44
C ARG A 380 -0.23 -12.02 24.71
N ARG A 381 0.40 -11.90 25.87
CA ARG A 381 -0.26 -12.14 27.17
C ARG A 381 -1.50 -11.24 27.35
N ASN A 382 -1.41 -9.97 26.94
CA ASN A 382 -2.52 -9.04 27.04
C ASN A 382 -3.68 -9.43 26.10
N LEU A 383 -3.39 -9.88 24.89
CA LEU A 383 -4.37 -10.47 23.98
C LEU A 383 -5.03 -11.72 24.59
N GLU A 384 -4.24 -12.67 25.07
CA GLU A 384 -4.72 -13.92 25.68
C GLU A 384 -5.63 -13.64 26.88
N SER A 385 -5.24 -12.71 27.76
CA SER A 385 -6.06 -12.28 28.89
C SER A 385 -7.37 -11.64 28.46
N TYR A 386 -7.35 -10.80 27.40
CA TYR A 386 -8.55 -10.19 26.84
C TYR A 386 -9.52 -11.26 26.31
N LEU A 387 -9.04 -12.19 25.50
CA LEU A 387 -9.86 -13.27 24.95
C LEU A 387 -10.39 -14.20 26.04
N ALA A 388 -9.57 -14.52 27.06
CA ALA A 388 -9.97 -15.34 28.18
C ALA A 388 -11.06 -14.69 29.07
N SER A 389 -11.19 -13.37 29.06
CA SER A 389 -12.23 -12.65 29.81
C SER A 389 -13.63 -12.79 29.19
N TRP A 390 -13.75 -13.26 27.94
CA TRP A 390 -15.05 -13.43 27.29
C TRP A 390 -15.75 -14.73 27.75
N PRO A 391 -17.10 -14.73 27.81
CA PRO A 391 -17.84 -15.98 27.93
C PRO A 391 -17.48 -16.96 26.82
N GLU A 392 -17.54 -18.26 27.12
CA GLU A 392 -17.10 -19.31 26.19
C GLU A 392 -17.80 -19.24 24.81
N HIS A 393 -19.12 -18.96 24.80
CA HIS A 393 -19.92 -18.83 23.56
C HIS A 393 -19.58 -17.57 22.73
N MET A 394 -18.79 -16.65 23.27
CA MET A 394 -18.33 -15.43 22.58
C MET A 394 -16.88 -15.52 22.07
N ARG A 395 -16.19 -16.63 22.36
CA ARG A 395 -14.77 -16.84 21.98
C ARG A 395 -14.61 -17.40 20.61
#